data_d4335867968ad7aab148c831722d5784
#
_entry.id   d4335867968ad7aab148c831722d5784
#
_cell.length_a   1.000
_cell.length_b   1.000
_cell.length_c   1.000
_cell.angle_alpha   90.00
_cell.angle_beta   90.00
_cell.angle_gamma   90.00
#
_symmetry.space_group_name_H-M   'P 1'
#
loop_
_entity.id
_entity.type
_entity.pdbx_description
1 polymer ?
#
loop_
_entity_poly.entity_id
_entity_poly.type
_entity_poly.pdbx_seq_one_letter_code
_entity_poly.pdbx_strand_id
1 'polypeptide(L)'
;MSAPINLVVLGPPGAGKGTQAVVFAQQRGIPKISTGDILRDAVQSSTELGQRAKATMDAGGLVDDQLMIAIVRERLGRADIACGFVLDGFPRTVAQATALDEIMASQGALVVVDIAVPDDALVARLALRRVCGQCGNATGVAAGAEVPPCERCGGELVFRSDDTEEVVRERLRVYAEATKPLGDYYSSRPTFRALDGNQSPEAVGAALNGAVDEIVSELSVSVATGGDAR
;
A
#
# COMPACT_ATOMS: atom_id res chain seq x y z
N MET A 1 26.97 -2.77 1.62
CA MET A 1 25.62 -2.27 1.96
C MET A 1 24.63 -3.09 1.16
N SER A 2 23.58 -3.61 1.78
CA SER A 2 22.51 -4.32 1.06
C SER A 2 21.83 -3.39 0.05
N ALA A 3 21.37 -3.92 -1.08
CA ALA A 3 20.62 -3.16 -2.07
C ALA A 3 19.34 -2.55 -1.44
N PRO A 4 18.92 -1.35 -1.84
CA PRO A 4 17.70 -0.74 -1.33
C PRO A 4 16.47 -1.61 -1.67
N ILE A 5 15.53 -1.74 -0.72
CA ILE A 5 14.29 -2.50 -0.91
C ILE A 5 13.17 -1.51 -1.25
N ASN A 6 12.78 -1.46 -2.52
CA ASN A 6 11.66 -0.63 -2.98
C ASN A 6 10.44 -1.53 -3.19
N LEU A 7 9.49 -1.50 -2.26
CA LEU A 7 8.32 -2.38 -2.25
C LEU A 7 7.03 -1.62 -2.58
N VAL A 8 6.27 -2.14 -3.51
CA VAL A 8 4.86 -1.77 -3.76
C VAL A 8 3.95 -2.87 -3.23
N VAL A 9 2.97 -2.51 -2.41
CA VAL A 9 1.94 -3.44 -1.94
C VAL A 9 0.63 -3.13 -2.64
N LEU A 10 0.21 -4.02 -3.54
CA LEU A 10 -1.06 -4.01 -4.24
C LEU A 10 -2.12 -4.86 -3.51
N GLY A 11 -3.36 -4.72 -3.94
CA GLY A 11 -4.51 -5.48 -3.45
C GLY A 11 -5.74 -4.62 -3.21
N PRO A 12 -6.92 -5.21 -3.07
CA PRO A 12 -8.18 -4.50 -2.90
C PRO A 12 -8.28 -3.75 -1.55
N PRO A 13 -9.22 -2.79 -1.43
CA PRO A 13 -9.60 -2.23 -0.13
C PRO A 13 -9.96 -3.35 0.86
N GLY A 14 -9.43 -3.31 2.08
CA GLY A 14 -9.66 -4.37 3.08
C GLY A 14 -8.69 -5.55 3.04
N ALA A 15 -7.79 -5.65 2.05
CA ALA A 15 -6.82 -6.76 1.95
C ALA A 15 -5.72 -6.77 3.05
N GLY A 16 -5.61 -5.72 3.86
CA GLY A 16 -4.58 -5.65 4.92
C GLY A 16 -3.27 -4.99 4.49
N LYS A 17 -3.19 -4.41 3.28
CA LYS A 17 -1.99 -3.73 2.76
C LYS A 17 -1.31 -2.80 3.76
N GLY A 18 -2.08 -1.87 4.32
CA GLY A 18 -1.57 -0.88 5.27
C GLY A 18 -0.96 -1.50 6.53
N THR A 19 -1.58 -2.56 7.05
CA THR A 19 -1.07 -3.32 8.21
C THR A 19 0.26 -3.97 7.88
N GLN A 20 0.32 -4.68 6.76
CA GLN A 20 1.55 -5.34 6.31
C GLN A 20 2.66 -4.35 5.97
N ALA A 21 2.32 -3.24 5.29
CA ALA A 21 3.26 -2.18 4.95
C ALA A 21 3.89 -1.54 6.19
N VAL A 22 3.13 -1.33 7.27
CA VAL A 22 3.65 -0.79 8.54
C VAL A 22 4.64 -1.76 9.19
N VAL A 23 4.24 -3.02 9.33
CA VAL A 23 5.07 -4.04 9.98
C VAL A 23 6.36 -4.26 9.19
N PHE A 24 6.26 -4.44 7.88
CA PHE A 24 7.41 -4.64 7.00
C PHE A 24 8.39 -3.45 7.04
N ALA A 25 7.87 -2.22 6.93
CA ALA A 25 8.69 -1.02 6.95
C ALA A 25 9.45 -0.86 8.28
N GLN A 26 8.79 -1.15 9.41
CA GLN A 26 9.41 -1.11 10.74
C GLN A 26 10.52 -2.16 10.88
N GLN A 27 10.28 -3.40 10.44
CA GLN A 27 11.27 -4.49 10.50
C GLN A 27 12.51 -4.20 9.68
N ARG A 28 12.37 -3.47 8.57
CA ARG A 28 13.47 -3.17 7.62
C ARG A 28 14.09 -1.79 7.86
N GLY A 29 13.55 -0.97 8.77
CA GLY A 29 14.04 0.38 9.03
C GLY A 29 13.90 1.33 7.84
N ILE A 30 12.89 1.12 6.99
CA ILE A 30 12.60 1.94 5.80
C ILE A 30 11.27 2.68 5.96
N PRO A 31 11.06 3.81 5.28
CA PRO A 31 9.81 4.55 5.38
C PRO A 31 8.65 3.83 4.69
N LYS A 32 7.47 3.84 5.33
CA LYS A 32 6.19 3.57 4.69
C LYS A 32 5.65 4.86 4.09
N ILE A 33 5.29 4.82 2.83
CA ILE A 33 4.68 5.94 2.09
C ILE A 33 3.26 5.50 1.70
N SER A 34 2.26 6.06 2.38
CA SER A 34 0.85 5.80 2.09
C SER A 34 0.22 7.02 1.45
N THR A 35 -0.17 6.91 0.19
CA THR A 35 -0.86 8.00 -0.51
C THR A 35 -2.22 8.30 0.10
N GLY A 36 -2.91 7.28 0.61
CA GLY A 36 -4.16 7.47 1.33
C GLY A 36 -3.97 8.28 2.62
N ASP A 37 -2.88 8.06 3.37
CA ASP A 37 -2.59 8.82 4.59
C ASP A 37 -2.21 10.27 4.23
N ILE A 38 -1.36 10.48 3.22
CA ILE A 38 -0.99 11.82 2.72
C ILE A 38 -2.24 12.64 2.36
N LEU A 39 -3.19 12.03 1.63
CA LEU A 39 -4.42 12.71 1.26
C LEU A 39 -5.33 12.99 2.46
N ARG A 40 -5.47 12.06 3.40
CA ARG A 40 -6.26 12.26 4.63
C ARG A 40 -5.69 13.37 5.49
N ASP A 41 -4.38 13.39 5.68
CA ASP A 41 -3.68 14.45 6.42
C ASP A 41 -3.89 15.82 5.75
N ALA A 42 -3.83 15.86 4.41
CA ALA A 42 -4.11 17.07 3.65
C ALA A 42 -5.56 17.55 3.82
N VAL A 43 -6.54 16.63 3.83
CA VAL A 43 -7.97 16.94 4.08
C VAL A 43 -8.16 17.46 5.50
N GLN A 44 -7.58 16.79 6.49
CA GLN A 44 -7.69 17.18 7.90
C GLN A 44 -7.06 18.56 8.15
N SER A 45 -5.95 18.84 7.51
CA SER A 45 -5.25 20.12 7.58
C SER A 45 -5.85 21.20 6.67
N SER A 46 -6.93 20.89 5.94
CA SER A 46 -7.64 21.81 5.03
C SER A 46 -6.70 22.47 3.99
N THR A 47 -5.67 21.77 3.54
CA THR A 47 -4.77 22.26 2.49
C THR A 47 -5.49 22.33 1.13
N GLU A 48 -4.93 23.06 0.15
CA GLU A 48 -5.47 23.09 -1.21
C GLU A 48 -5.58 21.68 -1.81
N LEU A 49 -4.56 20.83 -1.60
CA LEU A 49 -4.59 19.42 -1.98
C LEU A 49 -5.76 18.69 -1.32
N GLY A 50 -5.94 18.86 -0.01
CA GLY A 50 -7.02 18.23 0.74
C GLY A 50 -8.41 18.67 0.26
N GLN A 51 -8.59 19.96 -0.02
CA GLN A 51 -9.86 20.48 -0.55
C GLN A 51 -10.20 19.87 -1.93
N ARG A 52 -9.21 19.72 -2.81
CA ARG A 52 -9.39 19.10 -4.13
C ARG A 52 -9.65 17.59 -4.06
N ALA A 53 -9.02 16.90 -3.12
CA ALA A 53 -9.15 15.44 -2.99
C ALA A 53 -10.41 15.00 -2.24
N LYS A 54 -10.92 15.83 -1.32
CA LYS A 54 -11.95 15.46 -0.34
C LYS A 54 -13.20 14.85 -0.98
N ALA A 55 -13.82 15.54 -1.92
CA ALA A 55 -15.07 15.07 -2.53
C ALA A 55 -14.91 13.72 -3.24
N THR A 56 -13.80 13.53 -3.94
CA THR A 56 -13.47 12.26 -4.60
C THR A 56 -13.24 11.14 -3.62
N MET A 57 -12.53 11.41 -2.51
CA MET A 57 -12.25 10.42 -1.47
C MET A 57 -13.53 10.01 -0.72
N ASP A 58 -14.37 10.97 -0.38
CA ASP A 58 -15.64 10.74 0.32
C ASP A 58 -16.61 9.91 -0.55
N ALA A 59 -16.53 10.04 -1.88
CA ALA A 59 -17.28 9.24 -2.85
C ALA A 59 -16.63 7.87 -3.14
N GLY A 60 -15.47 7.55 -2.58
CA GLY A 60 -14.74 6.29 -2.82
C GLY A 60 -13.97 6.22 -4.14
N GLY A 61 -13.89 7.31 -4.89
CA GLY A 61 -13.18 7.42 -6.16
C GLY A 61 -11.66 7.56 -6.04
N LEU A 62 -10.99 7.62 -7.20
CA LEU A 62 -9.56 7.90 -7.30
C LEU A 62 -9.31 9.38 -7.56
N VAL A 63 -8.37 9.95 -6.84
CA VAL A 63 -7.85 11.28 -7.12
C VAL A 63 -7.08 11.26 -8.44
N ASP A 64 -7.10 12.38 -9.16
CA ASP A 64 -6.48 12.55 -10.46
C ASP A 64 -5.05 12.00 -10.54
N ASP A 65 -4.74 11.26 -11.61
CA ASP A 65 -3.46 10.56 -11.80
C ASP A 65 -2.27 11.53 -11.81
N GLN A 66 -2.38 12.67 -12.48
CA GLN A 66 -1.29 13.65 -12.58
C GLN A 66 -0.93 14.22 -11.23
N LEU A 67 -1.96 14.51 -10.41
CA LEU A 67 -1.76 14.99 -9.05
C LEU A 67 -1.10 13.92 -8.18
N MET A 68 -1.57 12.67 -8.27
CA MET A 68 -0.98 11.57 -7.49
C MET A 68 0.45 11.27 -7.89
N ILE A 69 0.77 11.29 -9.19
CA ILE A 69 2.14 11.11 -9.70
C ILE A 69 3.05 12.22 -9.20
N ALA A 70 2.59 13.48 -9.20
CA ALA A 70 3.38 14.60 -8.70
C ALA A 70 3.71 14.46 -7.19
N ILE A 71 2.72 14.08 -6.38
CA ILE A 71 2.89 13.84 -4.93
C ILE A 71 3.91 12.73 -4.67
N VAL A 72 3.77 11.60 -5.38
CA VAL A 72 4.67 10.46 -5.20
C VAL A 72 6.07 10.78 -5.69
N ARG A 73 6.22 11.46 -6.82
CA ARG A 73 7.53 11.92 -7.35
C ARG A 73 8.24 12.81 -6.34
N GLU A 74 7.55 13.81 -5.78
CA GLU A 74 8.12 14.67 -4.73
C GLU A 74 8.55 13.86 -3.51
N ARG A 75 7.68 12.93 -3.04
CA ARG A 75 7.95 12.11 -1.86
C ARG A 75 9.14 11.17 -2.05
N LEU A 76 9.26 10.57 -3.23
CA LEU A 76 10.38 9.69 -3.61
C LEU A 76 11.67 10.47 -3.95
N GLY A 77 11.64 11.79 -3.99
CA GLY A 77 12.83 12.65 -4.08
C GLY A 77 13.50 12.97 -2.75
N ARG A 78 12.91 12.54 -1.61
CA ARG A 78 13.47 12.83 -0.28
C ARG A 78 14.60 11.88 0.09
N ALA A 79 15.56 12.37 0.89
CA ALA A 79 16.75 11.61 1.27
C ALA A 79 16.46 10.36 2.14
N ASP A 80 15.34 10.33 2.84
CA ASP A 80 14.98 9.24 3.75
C ASP A 80 14.67 7.91 3.07
N ILE A 81 14.52 7.90 1.72
CA ILE A 81 14.30 6.69 0.94
C ILE A 81 15.58 6.00 0.47
N ALA A 82 16.75 6.48 0.85
CA ALA A 82 18.03 5.97 0.35
C ALA A 82 18.26 4.46 0.62
N CYS A 83 17.64 3.90 1.68
CA CYS A 83 17.68 2.47 1.99
C CYS A 83 16.48 1.70 1.41
N GLY A 84 15.60 2.36 0.68
CA GLY A 84 14.36 1.82 0.14
C GLY A 84 13.11 2.38 0.81
N PHE A 85 11.95 1.87 0.43
CA PHE A 85 10.64 2.31 0.92
C PHE A 85 9.56 1.24 0.73
N VAL A 86 8.41 1.45 1.37
CA VAL A 86 7.17 0.72 1.09
C VAL A 86 6.12 1.70 0.60
N LEU A 87 5.59 1.50 -0.62
CA LEU A 87 4.44 2.21 -1.16
C LEU A 87 3.14 1.46 -0.86
N ASP A 88 2.19 2.14 -0.23
CA ASP A 88 0.83 1.67 0.04
C ASP A 88 -0.18 2.62 -0.62
N GLY A 89 -1.02 2.06 -1.49
CA GLY A 89 -2.06 2.81 -2.20
C GLY A 89 -1.60 3.58 -3.44
N PHE A 90 -0.43 3.30 -3.95
CA PHE A 90 0.08 3.73 -5.26
C PHE A 90 1.02 2.65 -5.81
N PRO A 91 0.96 2.36 -7.14
CA PRO A 91 0.02 2.88 -8.13
C PRO A 91 -1.40 2.31 -7.96
N ARG A 92 -2.42 2.99 -8.51
CA ARG A 92 -3.80 2.51 -8.60
C ARG A 92 -4.32 2.43 -10.03
N THR A 93 -3.57 2.95 -11.00
CA THR A 93 -3.88 2.87 -12.43
C THR A 93 -2.63 2.49 -13.20
N VAL A 94 -2.80 1.98 -14.43
CA VAL A 94 -1.66 1.67 -15.31
C VAL A 94 -0.85 2.92 -15.65
N ALA A 95 -1.49 4.08 -15.79
CA ALA A 95 -0.79 5.34 -16.02
C ALA A 95 0.13 5.71 -14.85
N GLN A 96 -0.34 5.52 -13.61
CA GLN A 96 0.48 5.70 -12.42
C GLN A 96 1.62 4.68 -12.34
N ALA A 97 1.38 3.42 -12.74
CA ALA A 97 2.41 2.39 -12.75
C ALA A 97 3.54 2.71 -13.75
N THR A 98 3.17 3.17 -14.95
CA THR A 98 4.14 3.61 -15.96
C THR A 98 4.99 4.78 -15.44
N ALA A 99 4.36 5.78 -14.83
CA ALA A 99 5.08 6.90 -14.24
C ALA A 99 5.98 6.48 -13.07
N LEU A 100 5.55 5.49 -12.27
CA LEU A 100 6.40 4.94 -11.20
C LEU A 100 7.62 4.24 -11.78
N ASP A 101 7.49 3.46 -12.84
CA ASP A 101 8.62 2.82 -13.51
C ASP A 101 9.65 3.84 -14.02
N GLU A 102 9.19 4.97 -14.59
CA GLU A 102 10.06 6.07 -15.00
C GLU A 102 10.81 6.68 -13.80
N ILE A 103 10.13 6.90 -12.67
CA ILE A 103 10.74 7.42 -11.45
C ILE A 103 11.79 6.44 -10.93
N MET A 104 11.50 5.14 -10.99
CA MET A 104 12.36 4.08 -10.46
C MET A 104 13.53 3.69 -11.36
N ALA A 105 13.56 4.13 -12.63
CA ALA A 105 14.57 3.73 -13.60
C ALA A 105 16.03 3.94 -13.14
N SER A 106 16.26 4.92 -12.23
CA SER A 106 17.58 5.21 -11.64
C SER A 106 17.71 4.84 -10.16
N GLN A 107 16.66 4.27 -9.53
CA GLN A 107 16.59 4.06 -8.08
C GLN A 107 16.68 2.58 -7.66
N GLY A 108 16.93 1.69 -8.62
CA GLY A 108 17.03 0.26 -8.38
C GLY A 108 15.73 -0.51 -8.63
N ALA A 109 15.75 -1.80 -8.32
CA ALA A 109 14.64 -2.70 -8.61
C ALA A 109 13.40 -2.37 -7.75
N LEU A 110 12.22 -2.47 -8.38
CA LEU A 110 10.92 -2.36 -7.73
C LEU A 110 10.36 -3.77 -7.50
N VAL A 111 10.16 -4.13 -6.24
CA VAL A 111 9.45 -5.35 -5.85
C VAL A 111 7.96 -5.04 -5.75
N VAL A 112 7.12 -5.85 -6.36
CA VAL A 112 5.67 -5.68 -6.35
C VAL A 112 5.01 -6.91 -5.76
N VAL A 113 4.23 -6.73 -4.70
CA VAL A 113 3.48 -7.80 -4.05
C VAL A 113 2.00 -7.47 -4.10
N ASP A 114 1.19 -8.38 -4.66
CA ASP A 114 -0.26 -8.27 -4.73
C ASP A 114 -0.91 -9.20 -3.70
N ILE A 115 -1.64 -8.63 -2.74
CA ILE A 115 -2.35 -9.35 -1.68
C ILE A 115 -3.78 -9.61 -2.13
N ALA A 116 -4.05 -10.82 -2.60
CA ALA A 116 -5.36 -11.26 -3.07
C ALA A 116 -6.26 -11.70 -1.91
N VAL A 117 -7.50 -11.23 -1.87
CA VAL A 117 -8.51 -11.61 -0.87
C VAL A 117 -9.87 -11.73 -1.56
N PRO A 118 -10.69 -12.75 -1.27
CA PRO A 118 -12.05 -12.86 -1.79
C PRO A 118 -12.95 -11.69 -1.39
N ASP A 119 -13.86 -11.29 -2.28
CA ASP A 119 -14.70 -10.10 -2.12
C ASP A 119 -15.59 -10.13 -0.87
N ASP A 120 -16.14 -11.30 -0.52
CA ASP A 120 -16.97 -11.51 0.68
C ASP A 120 -16.17 -11.26 1.97
N ALA A 121 -14.93 -11.73 2.02
CA ALA A 121 -14.03 -11.46 3.13
C ALA A 121 -13.65 -9.97 3.24
N LEU A 122 -13.51 -9.26 2.10
CA LEU A 122 -13.20 -7.84 2.08
C LEU A 122 -14.31 -6.99 2.69
N VAL A 123 -15.56 -7.24 2.31
CA VAL A 123 -16.72 -6.52 2.86
C VAL A 123 -16.82 -6.72 4.38
N ALA A 124 -16.68 -7.97 4.84
CA ALA A 124 -16.68 -8.29 6.27
C ALA A 124 -15.56 -7.56 7.03
N ARG A 125 -14.34 -7.57 6.50
CA ARG A 125 -13.19 -6.90 7.12
C ARG A 125 -13.38 -5.39 7.22
N LEU A 126 -13.89 -4.75 6.15
CA LEU A 126 -14.10 -3.31 6.11
C LEU A 126 -15.20 -2.85 7.08
N ALA A 127 -16.27 -3.62 7.22
CA ALA A 127 -17.34 -3.34 8.17
C ALA A 127 -16.87 -3.34 9.64
N LEU A 128 -15.89 -4.19 9.96
CA LEU A 128 -15.31 -4.31 11.31
C LEU A 128 -14.14 -3.38 11.55
N ARG A 129 -13.63 -2.71 10.51
CA ARG A 129 -12.43 -1.88 10.62
C ARG A 129 -12.64 -0.66 11.51
N ARG A 130 -11.65 -0.45 12.38
CA ARG A 130 -11.46 0.78 13.15
C ARG A 130 -10.06 1.31 12.90
N VAL A 131 -9.91 2.60 12.98
CA VAL A 131 -8.62 3.27 12.80
C VAL A 131 -8.37 4.20 13.98
N CYS A 132 -7.18 4.17 14.51
CA CYS A 132 -6.79 5.07 15.58
C CYS A 132 -6.69 6.51 15.05
N GLY A 133 -7.44 7.43 15.67
CA GLY A 133 -7.42 8.85 15.32
C GLY A 133 -6.07 9.53 15.57
N GLN A 134 -5.19 8.95 16.42
CA GLN A 134 -3.88 9.53 16.75
C GLN A 134 -2.73 8.97 15.90
N CYS A 135 -2.65 7.63 15.73
CA CYS A 135 -1.49 7.00 15.08
C CYS A 135 -1.82 6.30 13.76
N GLY A 136 -3.07 6.32 13.30
CA GLY A 136 -3.50 5.70 12.06
C GLY A 136 -3.49 4.15 12.06
N ASN A 137 -3.19 3.51 13.21
CA ASN A 137 -3.21 2.04 13.31
C ASN A 137 -4.62 1.52 13.02
N ALA A 138 -4.73 0.52 12.15
CA ALA A 138 -6.00 -0.09 11.77
C ALA A 138 -6.14 -1.47 12.43
N THR A 139 -7.31 -1.75 12.99
CA THR A 139 -7.65 -3.04 13.60
C THR A 139 -9.10 -3.42 13.30
N GLY A 140 -9.44 -4.70 13.43
CA GLY A 140 -10.82 -5.18 13.38
C GLY A 140 -11.43 -5.21 14.78
N VAL A 141 -12.66 -4.69 14.94
CA VAL A 141 -13.42 -4.79 16.18
C VAL A 141 -14.73 -5.51 15.87
N ALA A 142 -15.01 -6.61 16.57
CA ALA A 142 -16.21 -7.39 16.33
C ALA A 142 -17.49 -6.56 16.51
N ALA A 143 -18.52 -6.85 15.72
CA ALA A 143 -19.79 -6.15 15.79
C ALA A 143 -20.40 -6.30 17.20
N GLY A 144 -20.79 -5.16 17.81
CA GLY A 144 -21.39 -5.13 19.15
C GLY A 144 -20.39 -5.29 20.30
N ALA A 145 -19.09 -5.49 20.02
CA ALA A 145 -18.07 -5.49 21.07
C ALA A 145 -17.75 -4.05 21.52
N GLU A 146 -17.31 -3.91 22.77
CA GLU A 146 -16.73 -2.68 23.26
C GLU A 146 -15.47 -2.34 22.46
N VAL A 147 -15.35 -1.08 22.03
CA VAL A 147 -14.20 -0.63 21.25
C VAL A 147 -13.03 -0.38 22.19
N PRO A 148 -11.96 -1.19 22.16
CA PRO A 148 -10.81 -0.99 23.04
C PRO A 148 -10.00 0.23 22.60
N PRO A 149 -9.17 0.79 23.48
CA PRO A 149 -8.16 1.77 23.08
C PRO A 149 -7.16 1.14 22.11
N CYS A 150 -6.52 1.97 21.29
CA CYS A 150 -5.51 1.53 20.33
C CYS A 150 -4.35 0.82 21.03
N GLU A 151 -4.07 -0.42 20.69
CA GLU A 151 -2.98 -1.22 21.27
C GLU A 151 -1.60 -0.59 21.05
N ARG A 152 -1.44 0.24 20.01
CA ARG A 152 -0.15 0.86 19.67
C ARG A 152 0.13 2.14 20.48
N CYS A 153 -0.88 2.97 20.75
CA CYS A 153 -0.66 4.30 21.37
C CYS A 153 -1.70 4.69 22.43
N GLY A 154 -2.67 3.82 22.71
CA GLY A 154 -3.76 4.12 23.65
C GLY A 154 -4.83 5.09 23.15
N GLY A 155 -4.71 5.61 21.92
CA GLY A 155 -5.66 6.55 21.33
C GLY A 155 -7.01 5.92 21.00
N GLU A 156 -8.01 6.76 20.73
CA GLU A 156 -9.37 6.35 20.38
C GLU A 156 -9.40 5.68 18.99
N LEU A 157 -10.12 4.56 18.88
CA LEU A 157 -10.41 3.87 17.63
C LEU A 157 -11.74 4.35 17.06
N VAL A 158 -11.71 4.91 15.86
CA VAL A 158 -12.87 5.49 15.19
C VAL A 158 -13.18 4.78 13.87
N PHE A 159 -14.41 4.90 13.40
CA PHE A 159 -14.77 4.55 12.03
C PHE A 159 -14.13 5.52 11.04
N ARG A 160 -13.73 5.02 9.90
CA ARG A 160 -13.36 5.88 8.79
C ARG A 160 -14.60 6.32 8.03
N SER A 161 -14.64 7.57 7.60
CA SER A 161 -15.75 8.11 6.81
C SER A 161 -15.93 7.37 5.47
N ASP A 162 -14.84 6.82 4.93
CA ASP A 162 -14.81 6.07 3.67
C ASP A 162 -15.08 4.54 3.84
N ASP A 163 -15.58 4.09 5.01
CA ASP A 163 -15.91 2.69 5.27
C ASP A 163 -17.42 2.43 5.46
N THR A 164 -18.29 3.34 5.00
CA THR A 164 -19.72 3.05 4.88
C THR A 164 -19.96 2.00 3.79
N GLU A 165 -21.01 1.20 3.90
CA GLU A 165 -21.29 0.10 2.96
C GLU A 165 -21.34 0.58 1.50
N GLU A 166 -21.99 1.74 1.26
CA GLU A 166 -22.09 2.33 -0.08
C GLU A 166 -20.71 2.69 -0.63
N VAL A 167 -19.90 3.40 0.15
CA VAL A 167 -18.54 3.82 -0.25
C VAL A 167 -17.62 2.61 -0.41
N VAL A 168 -17.75 1.59 0.43
CA VAL A 168 -16.99 0.34 0.29
C VAL A 168 -17.30 -0.36 -1.03
N ARG A 169 -18.57 -0.47 -1.41
CA ARG A 169 -18.98 -1.06 -2.70
C ARG A 169 -18.39 -0.28 -3.87
N GLU A 170 -18.46 1.04 -3.82
CA GLU A 170 -17.87 1.89 -4.86
C GLU A 170 -16.35 1.72 -4.94
N ARG A 171 -15.64 1.68 -3.81
CA ARG A 171 -14.19 1.44 -3.78
C ARG A 171 -13.80 0.08 -4.37
N LEU A 172 -14.60 -0.97 -4.13
CA LEU A 172 -14.36 -2.28 -4.73
C LEU A 172 -14.63 -2.27 -6.25
N ARG A 173 -15.67 -1.56 -6.71
CA ARG A 173 -15.95 -1.35 -8.13
C ARG A 173 -14.79 -0.61 -8.81
N VAL A 174 -14.37 0.52 -8.26
CA VAL A 174 -13.25 1.33 -8.76
C VAL A 174 -11.94 0.51 -8.76
N TYR A 175 -11.71 -0.30 -7.72
CA TYR A 175 -10.56 -1.22 -7.68
C TYR A 175 -10.60 -2.21 -8.85
N ALA A 176 -11.74 -2.86 -9.07
CA ALA A 176 -11.89 -3.85 -10.13
C ALA A 176 -11.63 -3.26 -11.53
N GLU A 177 -12.08 -2.02 -11.76
CA GLU A 177 -11.94 -1.35 -13.06
C GLU A 177 -10.55 -0.74 -13.29
N ALA A 178 -10.00 -0.06 -12.29
CA ALA A 178 -8.80 0.75 -12.47
C ALA A 178 -7.51 0.10 -11.92
N THR A 179 -7.61 -0.65 -10.80
CA THR A 179 -6.43 -1.12 -10.07
C THR A 179 -6.14 -2.60 -10.32
N LYS A 180 -7.15 -3.45 -10.44
CA LYS A 180 -6.96 -4.88 -10.73
C LYS A 180 -6.11 -5.15 -11.98
N PRO A 181 -6.18 -4.34 -13.08
CA PRO A 181 -5.29 -4.49 -14.23
C PRO A 181 -3.80 -4.35 -13.94
N LEU A 182 -3.41 -3.81 -12.78
CA LEU A 182 -2.01 -3.76 -12.35
C LEU A 182 -1.42 -5.15 -12.12
N GLY A 183 -2.23 -6.12 -11.71
CA GLY A 183 -1.81 -7.51 -11.62
C GLY A 183 -1.24 -8.00 -12.94
N ASP A 184 -1.96 -7.78 -14.05
CA ASP A 184 -1.51 -8.15 -15.40
C ASP A 184 -0.28 -7.33 -15.82
N TYR A 185 -0.27 -6.02 -15.53
CA TYR A 185 0.85 -5.13 -15.85
C TYR A 185 2.18 -5.56 -15.21
N TYR A 186 2.14 -6.08 -13.98
CA TYR A 186 3.33 -6.50 -13.25
C TYR A 186 3.62 -8.00 -13.32
N SER A 187 2.67 -8.87 -13.68
CA SER A 187 2.74 -10.33 -13.56
C SER A 187 3.92 -10.96 -14.29
N SER A 188 4.37 -10.38 -15.41
CA SER A 188 5.50 -10.89 -16.19
C SER A 188 6.87 -10.55 -15.59
N ARG A 189 6.94 -9.73 -14.55
CA ARG A 189 8.21 -9.29 -13.95
C ARG A 189 8.73 -10.31 -12.94
N PRO A 190 10.04 -10.62 -12.95
CA PRO A 190 10.63 -11.52 -11.95
C PRO A 190 10.49 -10.97 -10.51
N THR A 191 10.26 -9.67 -10.35
CA THR A 191 10.07 -9.00 -9.07
C THR A 191 8.61 -8.91 -8.61
N PHE A 192 7.68 -9.62 -9.27
CA PHE A 192 6.27 -9.69 -8.88
C PHE A 192 5.97 -10.98 -8.11
N ARG A 193 5.18 -10.88 -7.05
CA ARG A 193 4.58 -12.04 -6.35
C ARG A 193 3.13 -11.74 -5.98
N ALA A 194 2.25 -12.74 -6.14
CA ALA A 194 0.89 -12.73 -5.62
C ALA A 194 0.83 -13.54 -4.33
N LEU A 195 0.18 -13.01 -3.29
CA LEU A 195 0.02 -13.66 -1.99
C LEU A 195 -1.46 -13.85 -1.65
N ASP A 196 -1.77 -14.98 -1.02
CA ASP A 196 -3.07 -15.18 -0.41
C ASP A 196 -3.19 -14.35 0.88
N GLY A 197 -4.02 -13.30 0.82
CA GLY A 197 -4.33 -12.44 1.95
C GLY A 197 -5.49 -12.94 2.82
N ASN A 198 -6.10 -14.09 2.48
CA ASN A 198 -7.19 -14.69 3.27
C ASN A 198 -6.66 -15.60 4.39
N GLN A 199 -5.62 -15.13 5.07
CA GLN A 199 -4.94 -15.80 6.17
C GLN A 199 -4.84 -14.85 7.37
N SER A 200 -4.22 -15.32 8.47
CA SER A 200 -3.93 -14.46 9.62
C SER A 200 -2.94 -13.36 9.24
N PRO A 201 -2.99 -12.18 9.89
CA PRO A 201 -2.04 -11.10 9.63
C PRO A 201 -0.57 -11.53 9.73
N GLU A 202 -0.26 -12.43 10.67
CA GLU A 202 1.09 -12.97 10.90
C GLU A 202 1.53 -13.85 9.73
N ALA A 203 0.64 -14.72 9.22
CA ALA A 203 0.93 -15.60 8.09
C ALA A 203 1.15 -14.78 6.81
N VAL A 204 0.32 -13.78 6.54
CA VAL A 204 0.50 -12.86 5.40
C VAL A 204 1.81 -12.08 5.53
N GLY A 205 2.16 -11.62 6.74
CA GLY A 205 3.41 -10.93 7.01
C GLY A 205 4.64 -11.82 6.78
N ALA A 206 4.59 -13.07 7.22
CA ALA A 206 5.65 -14.05 6.97
C ALA A 206 5.82 -14.32 5.46
N ALA A 207 4.71 -14.52 4.74
CA ALA A 207 4.73 -14.73 3.29
C ALA A 207 5.27 -13.51 2.53
N LEU A 208 4.90 -12.28 2.96
CA LEU A 208 5.42 -11.05 2.38
C LEU A 208 6.94 -10.94 2.55
N ASN A 209 7.45 -11.16 3.78
CA ASN A 209 8.88 -11.12 4.05
C ASN A 209 9.62 -12.17 3.23
N GLY A 210 9.14 -13.42 3.21
CA GLY A 210 9.75 -14.49 2.42
C GLY A 210 9.81 -14.18 0.93
N ALA A 211 8.72 -13.69 0.35
CA ALA A 211 8.66 -13.30 -1.07
C ALA A 211 9.65 -12.17 -1.43
N VAL A 212 9.77 -11.16 -0.57
CA VAL A 212 10.72 -10.06 -0.79
C VAL A 212 12.17 -10.55 -0.65
N ASP A 213 12.48 -11.36 0.36
CA ASP A 213 13.83 -11.89 0.59
C ASP A 213 14.29 -12.80 -0.56
N GLU A 214 13.40 -13.63 -1.10
CA GLU A 214 13.64 -14.46 -2.28
C GLU A 214 14.01 -13.59 -3.50
N ILE A 215 13.17 -12.57 -3.82
CA ILE A 215 13.43 -11.66 -4.95
C ILE A 215 14.76 -10.92 -4.77
N VAL A 216 15.03 -10.38 -3.59
CA VAL A 216 16.30 -9.68 -3.32
C VAL A 216 17.51 -10.59 -3.48
N SER A 217 17.40 -11.85 -3.06
CA SER A 217 18.45 -12.86 -3.27
C SER A 217 18.66 -13.17 -4.76
N GLU A 218 17.58 -13.36 -5.52
CA GLU A 218 17.64 -13.61 -6.97
C GLU A 218 18.32 -12.46 -7.73
N LEU A 219 17.95 -11.21 -7.40
CA LEU A 219 18.55 -10.02 -8.00
C LEU A 219 20.04 -9.90 -7.67
N SER A 220 20.44 -10.24 -6.46
CA SER A 220 21.84 -10.19 -6.02
C SER A 220 22.71 -11.20 -6.77
N VAL A 221 22.20 -12.39 -7.04
CA VAL A 221 22.90 -13.43 -7.83
C VAL A 221 23.05 -13.00 -9.29
N SER A 222 22.00 -12.41 -9.89
CA SER A 222 22.03 -11.94 -11.28
C SER A 222 23.10 -10.86 -11.53
N VAL A 223 23.31 -9.97 -10.56
CA VAL A 223 24.35 -8.93 -10.64
C VAL A 223 25.75 -9.55 -10.56
N ALA A 224 25.94 -10.57 -9.72
CA ALA A 224 27.24 -11.24 -9.55
C ALA A 224 27.67 -12.06 -10.79
N THR A 225 26.70 -12.66 -11.50
CA THR A 225 26.98 -13.49 -12.71
C THR A 225 27.08 -12.67 -14.00
N GLY A 226 26.52 -11.45 -14.05
CA GLY A 226 26.61 -10.56 -15.21
C GLY A 226 27.91 -9.75 -15.32
N GLY A 227 28.78 -9.80 -14.32
CA GLY A 227 30.07 -9.07 -14.27
C GLY A 227 31.26 -9.74 -14.96
N ASP A 228 31.12 -10.99 -15.44
CA ASP A 228 32.24 -11.79 -15.95
C ASP A 228 32.31 -11.94 -17.49
N ALA A 229 31.54 -11.10 -18.19
CA ALA A 229 31.51 -11.07 -19.66
C ALA A 229 31.99 -9.71 -20.21
N ARG A 230 33.30 -9.41 -20.00
CA ARG A 230 34.04 -8.41 -20.80
C ARG A 230 35.49 -8.84 -21.00
#